data_24f23ac4ab558e16b095dc868a95346e
#
_entry.id   24f23ac4ab558e16b095dc868a95346e
#
_cell.length_a   1.000
_cell.length_b   1.000
_cell.length_c   1.000
_cell.angle_alpha   90.00
_cell.angle_beta   90.00
_cell.angle_gamma   90.00
#
_symmetry.space_group_name_H-M   'P 1'
#
loop_
_entity.id
_entity.type
_entity.pdbx_description
1 polymer ?
#
loop_
_entity_poly.entity_id
_entity_poly.type
_entity_poly.pdbx_seq_one_letter_code
_entity_poly.pdbx_strand_id
1 'polypeptide(L)'
;MQPEILAAAYMLDCCVGDPEWMPHPVRLIGWSIDASERALRRRGSGAQFDFVAGAFLAIGISALSALSAYAVLKQARRTHRALGIFAEVWLASTCLATRNLLDEAAEVIRALEAGETARARLRLARIVGRDTDELDEGEISRAVVETLAESLSDGIVAPLFYLAIGGVPLAMAYKAVNTLDSTIGHKDERYFYFGKVAARMDDAANYIPARVSALLLCCAAGFIPLASARRGGQIWLRDGDKHDSPNAGQVEAAMAGVLGVRLGGTNRYANEAIESAHLGKEYPAPGRSAARRAWKTVALASLLGFGAALLLTRRRKDA
;
A
#
# COMPACT_ATOMS: atom_id res chain seq x y z
N MET A 1 8.27 -5.46 18.99
CA MET A 1 6.90 -5.97 19.32
C MET A 1 6.98 -7.45 19.65
N GLN A 2 6.08 -7.99 20.49
CA GLN A 2 6.03 -9.44 20.75
C GLN A 2 5.36 -10.18 19.59
N PRO A 3 5.82 -11.41 19.22
CA PRO A 3 5.23 -12.18 18.14
C PRO A 3 3.71 -12.45 18.33
N GLU A 4 3.29 -12.66 19.56
CA GLU A 4 1.89 -12.93 19.93
C GLU A 4 1.00 -11.71 19.66
N ILE A 5 1.51 -10.50 19.89
CA ILE A 5 0.80 -9.24 19.60
C ILE A 5 0.71 -9.03 18.08
N LEU A 6 1.79 -9.28 17.33
CA LEU A 6 1.76 -9.21 15.88
C LEU A 6 0.75 -10.19 15.29
N ALA A 7 0.71 -11.43 15.82
CA ALA A 7 -0.24 -12.43 15.38
C ALA A 7 -1.69 -12.01 15.67
N ALA A 8 -1.96 -11.49 16.88
CA ALA A 8 -3.28 -10.99 17.24
C ALA A 8 -3.72 -9.81 16.37
N ALA A 9 -2.79 -8.88 16.06
CA ALA A 9 -3.07 -7.73 15.21
C ALA A 9 -3.39 -8.14 13.77
N TYR A 10 -2.62 -9.05 13.16
CA TYR A 10 -2.89 -9.57 11.83
C TYR A 10 -4.22 -10.33 11.75
N MET A 11 -4.51 -11.17 12.75
CA MET A 11 -5.80 -11.86 12.83
C MET A 11 -6.95 -10.88 12.99
N LEU A 12 -6.80 -9.83 13.79
CA LEU A 12 -7.81 -8.79 13.97
C LEU A 12 -8.09 -8.06 12.64
N ASP A 13 -7.04 -7.65 11.89
CA ASP A 13 -7.19 -7.07 10.56
C ASP A 13 -7.93 -8.05 9.61
N CYS A 14 -7.51 -9.30 9.53
CA CYS A 14 -8.18 -10.28 8.67
C CYS A 14 -9.65 -10.57 9.04
N CYS A 15 -10.01 -10.50 10.34
CA CYS A 15 -11.37 -10.80 10.79
C CYS A 15 -12.31 -9.60 10.77
N VAL A 16 -11.82 -8.42 11.11
CA VAL A 16 -12.64 -7.20 11.29
C VAL A 16 -12.45 -6.22 10.15
N GLY A 17 -11.19 -6.01 9.69
CA GLY A 17 -10.82 -4.94 8.75
C GLY A 17 -11.01 -3.56 9.38
N ASP A 18 -11.26 -2.54 8.54
CA ASP A 18 -11.42 -1.15 8.95
C ASP A 18 -12.85 -0.64 8.67
N PRO A 19 -13.84 -0.99 9.51
CA PRO A 19 -15.22 -0.53 9.30
C PRO A 19 -15.30 1.00 9.35
N GLU A 20 -16.15 1.59 8.49
CA GLU A 20 -16.26 3.05 8.34
C GLU A 20 -16.69 3.78 9.61
N TRP A 21 -17.45 3.11 10.49
CA TRP A 21 -17.93 3.66 11.76
C TRP A 21 -16.86 3.71 12.85
N MET A 22 -15.76 2.96 12.73
CA MET A 22 -14.73 2.89 13.75
C MET A 22 -13.75 4.06 13.61
N PRO A 23 -13.40 4.76 14.72
CA PRO A 23 -12.33 5.75 14.71
C PRO A 23 -11.03 5.11 14.22
N HIS A 24 -10.46 5.64 13.13
CA HIS A 24 -9.27 5.04 12.53
C HIS A 24 -8.10 6.03 12.56
N PRO A 25 -6.94 5.65 13.15
CA PRO A 25 -5.79 6.56 13.29
C PRO A 25 -5.30 7.15 11.96
N VAL A 26 -5.33 6.37 10.86
CA VAL A 26 -4.92 6.85 9.54
C VAL A 26 -5.85 7.94 9.00
N ARG A 27 -7.15 7.93 9.33
CA ARG A 27 -8.06 9.03 8.97
C ARG A 27 -7.71 10.31 9.72
N LEU A 28 -7.27 10.19 11.00
CA LEU A 28 -6.77 11.33 11.76
C LEU A 28 -5.48 11.89 11.16
N ILE A 29 -4.59 11.03 10.66
CA ILE A 29 -3.40 11.44 9.92
C ILE A 29 -3.80 12.22 8.66
N GLY A 30 -4.70 11.69 7.82
CA GLY A 30 -5.19 12.37 6.61
C GLY A 30 -5.81 13.74 6.95
N TRP A 31 -6.71 13.79 7.93
CA TRP A 31 -7.29 15.05 8.38
C TRP A 31 -6.25 16.06 8.89
N SER A 32 -5.22 15.58 9.60
CA SER A 32 -4.11 16.42 10.07
C SER A 32 -3.25 16.96 8.92
N ILE A 33 -3.05 16.16 7.86
CA ILE A 33 -2.37 16.59 6.64
C ILE A 33 -3.15 17.72 5.98
N ASP A 34 -4.46 17.54 5.75
CA ASP A 34 -5.33 18.55 5.13
C ASP A 34 -5.39 19.84 5.94
N ALA A 35 -5.48 19.74 7.26
CA ALA A 35 -5.50 20.91 8.14
C ALA A 35 -4.16 21.65 8.11
N SER A 36 -3.05 20.92 8.13
CA SER A 36 -1.71 21.49 8.08
C SER A 36 -1.38 22.09 6.72
N GLU A 37 -1.78 21.44 5.60
CA GLU A 37 -1.64 22.02 4.27
C GLU A 37 -2.35 23.37 4.18
N ARG A 38 -3.61 23.45 4.61
CA ARG A 38 -4.37 24.72 4.61
C ARG A 38 -3.70 25.83 5.45
N ALA A 39 -3.03 25.46 6.54
CA ALA A 39 -2.36 26.43 7.41
C ALA A 39 -0.99 26.89 6.87
N LEU A 40 -0.23 25.97 6.29
CA LEU A 40 1.15 26.21 5.86
C LEU A 40 1.23 26.75 4.43
N ARG A 41 0.30 26.36 3.56
CA ARG A 41 0.34 26.73 2.15
C ARG A 41 -0.25 28.12 1.93
N ARG A 42 0.56 29.00 1.37
CA ARG A 42 0.17 30.38 1.03
C ARG A 42 -0.03 30.53 -0.47
N ARG A 43 -1.07 31.27 -0.90
CA ARG A 43 -1.26 31.61 -2.31
C ARG A 43 -0.10 32.49 -2.78
N GLY A 44 0.54 32.13 -3.89
CA GLY A 44 1.65 32.89 -4.49
C GLY A 44 2.99 32.71 -3.74
N SER A 45 3.11 31.69 -2.90
CA SER A 45 4.41 31.32 -2.31
C SER A 45 5.37 30.84 -3.40
N GLY A 46 6.65 31.17 -3.26
CA GLY A 46 7.68 30.68 -4.18
C GLY A 46 8.08 29.23 -3.91
N ALA A 47 8.70 28.59 -4.91
CA ALA A 47 9.13 27.19 -4.87
C ALA A 47 9.93 26.79 -3.61
N GLN A 48 10.81 27.66 -3.12
CA GLN A 48 11.59 27.41 -1.91
C GLN A 48 10.73 27.37 -0.64
N PHE A 49 9.76 28.29 -0.53
CA PHE A 49 8.84 28.30 0.60
C PHE A 49 8.00 27.03 0.62
N ASP A 50 7.42 26.64 -0.53
CA ASP A 50 6.61 25.43 -0.65
C ASP A 50 7.41 24.18 -0.31
N PHE A 51 8.66 24.08 -0.77
CA PHE A 51 9.54 22.97 -0.43
C PHE A 51 9.79 22.87 1.09
N VAL A 52 10.14 23.99 1.75
CA VAL A 52 10.42 24.01 3.19
C VAL A 52 9.15 23.73 3.99
N ALA A 53 8.02 24.33 3.61
CA ALA A 53 6.73 24.10 4.29
C ALA A 53 6.28 22.64 4.15
N GLY A 54 6.41 22.05 2.96
CA GLY A 54 6.12 20.65 2.71
C GLY A 54 7.05 19.70 3.47
N ALA A 55 8.33 20.00 3.54
CA ALA A 55 9.30 19.24 4.33
C ALA A 55 8.95 19.27 5.82
N PHE A 56 8.64 20.44 6.36
CA PHE A 56 8.21 20.60 7.75
C PHE A 56 6.93 19.80 8.05
N LEU A 57 5.96 19.86 7.14
CA LEU A 57 4.73 19.09 7.24
C LEU A 57 5.01 17.58 7.23
N ALA A 58 5.77 17.09 6.23
CA ALA A 58 6.03 15.67 6.08
C ALA A 58 6.78 15.07 7.28
N ILE A 59 7.84 15.72 7.73
CA ILE A 59 8.61 15.28 8.90
C ILE A 59 7.79 15.43 10.18
N GLY A 60 7.08 16.55 10.33
CA GLY A 60 6.28 16.86 11.52
C GLY A 60 5.14 15.86 11.72
N ILE A 61 4.35 15.57 10.70
CA ILE A 61 3.23 14.60 10.78
C ILE A 61 3.76 13.18 11.05
N SER A 62 4.84 12.78 10.38
CA SER A 62 5.43 11.44 10.59
C SER A 62 5.96 11.28 12.01
N ALA A 63 6.69 12.26 12.52
CA ALA A 63 7.21 12.26 13.88
C ALA A 63 6.07 12.31 14.92
N LEU A 64 5.06 13.17 14.71
CA LEU A 64 3.91 13.29 15.60
C LEU A 64 3.12 11.98 15.68
N SER A 65 2.93 11.29 14.53
CA SER A 65 2.24 10.00 14.48
C SER A 65 2.98 8.94 15.31
N ALA A 66 4.30 8.84 15.18
CA ALA A 66 5.13 7.94 15.98
C ALA A 66 5.08 8.28 17.49
N LEU A 67 5.26 9.55 17.84
CA LEU A 67 5.28 10.02 19.22
C LEU A 67 3.91 9.85 19.90
N SER A 68 2.83 10.13 19.18
CA SER A 68 1.47 9.94 19.69
C SER A 68 1.18 8.47 19.96
N ALA A 69 1.53 7.58 19.03
CA ALA A 69 1.40 6.14 19.23
C ALA A 69 2.23 5.66 20.43
N TYR A 70 3.47 6.10 20.55
CA TYR A 70 4.32 5.80 21.71
C TYR A 70 3.71 6.29 23.02
N ALA A 71 3.20 7.52 23.06
CA ALA A 71 2.61 8.12 24.25
C ALA A 71 1.34 7.38 24.69
N VAL A 72 0.45 7.03 23.72
CA VAL A 72 -0.76 6.24 23.98
C VAL A 72 -0.41 4.88 24.57
N LEU A 73 0.53 4.16 23.96
CA LEU A 73 0.96 2.84 24.44
C LEU A 73 1.60 2.94 25.85
N LYS A 74 2.46 3.93 26.06
CA LYS A 74 3.08 4.16 27.36
C LYS A 74 2.05 4.45 28.44
N GLN A 75 1.07 5.30 28.15
CA GLN A 75 0.00 5.62 29.09
C GLN A 75 -0.91 4.41 29.36
N ALA A 76 -1.33 3.69 28.30
CA ALA A 76 -2.16 2.50 28.46
C ALA A 76 -1.49 1.42 29.31
N ARG A 77 -0.19 1.16 29.12
CA ARG A 77 0.60 0.21 29.91
C ARG A 77 0.77 0.65 31.37
N ARG A 78 0.85 1.98 31.64
CA ARG A 78 0.93 2.53 33.00
C ARG A 78 -0.39 2.38 33.76
N THR A 79 -1.52 2.49 33.05
CA THR A 79 -2.85 2.35 33.64
C THR A 79 -3.16 0.89 33.97
N HIS A 80 -3.01 0.00 33.00
CA HIS A 80 -3.23 -1.43 33.18
C HIS A 80 -2.55 -2.24 32.08
N ARG A 81 -1.93 -3.39 32.45
CA ARG A 81 -1.22 -4.26 31.49
C ARG A 81 -2.11 -4.73 30.32
N ALA A 82 -3.33 -5.14 30.62
CA ALA A 82 -4.28 -5.61 29.59
C ALA A 82 -4.69 -4.48 28.65
N LEU A 83 -4.88 -3.24 29.14
CA LEU A 83 -5.17 -2.07 28.32
C LEU A 83 -4.00 -1.76 27.38
N GLY A 84 -2.76 -1.91 27.86
CA GLY A 84 -1.57 -1.76 27.04
C GLY A 84 -1.48 -2.76 25.90
N ILE A 85 -1.78 -4.04 26.18
CA ILE A 85 -1.83 -5.11 25.17
C ILE A 85 -2.95 -4.84 24.14
N PHE A 86 -4.16 -4.52 24.62
CA PHE A 86 -5.28 -4.17 23.73
C PHE A 86 -4.97 -3.00 22.82
N ALA A 87 -4.44 -1.92 23.37
CA ALA A 87 -4.05 -0.74 22.59
C ALA A 87 -2.97 -1.06 21.55
N GLU A 88 -1.99 -1.91 21.90
CA GLU A 88 -0.94 -2.32 20.98
C GLU A 88 -1.46 -3.19 19.84
N VAL A 89 -2.32 -4.16 20.14
CA VAL A 89 -2.98 -5.03 19.13
C VAL A 89 -3.87 -4.18 18.22
N TRP A 90 -4.70 -3.30 18.79
CA TRP A 90 -5.61 -2.46 18.02
C TRP A 90 -4.85 -1.48 17.12
N LEU A 91 -3.88 -0.71 17.65
CA LEU A 91 -3.09 0.21 16.84
C LEU A 91 -2.26 -0.51 15.77
N ALA A 92 -1.74 -1.71 16.06
CA ALA A 92 -1.02 -2.51 15.07
C ALA A 92 -1.95 -2.98 13.95
N SER A 93 -3.18 -3.43 14.26
CA SER A 93 -4.14 -3.86 13.23
C SER A 93 -4.54 -2.72 12.31
N THR A 94 -4.71 -1.49 12.84
CA THR A 94 -5.04 -0.31 12.00
C THR A 94 -3.90 0.15 11.06
N CYS A 95 -2.69 -0.41 11.21
CA CYS A 95 -1.62 -0.20 10.23
C CYS A 95 -1.74 -1.14 9.01
N LEU A 96 -2.47 -2.25 9.14
CA LEU A 96 -2.66 -3.27 8.11
C LEU A 96 -3.93 -2.99 7.31
N ALA A 97 -3.98 -3.47 6.07
CA ALA A 97 -5.15 -3.32 5.21
C ALA A 97 -5.45 -4.62 4.43
N THR A 98 -5.12 -5.80 5.01
CA THR A 98 -5.21 -7.08 4.31
C THR A 98 -6.66 -7.39 3.92
N ARG A 99 -7.58 -7.31 4.88
CA ARG A 99 -8.99 -7.58 4.61
C ARG A 99 -9.59 -6.59 3.64
N ASN A 100 -9.41 -5.30 3.89
CA ASN A 100 -10.01 -4.26 3.06
C ASN A 100 -9.54 -4.35 1.61
N LEU A 101 -8.24 -4.56 1.37
CA LEU A 101 -7.71 -4.76 0.03
C LEU A 101 -8.35 -5.95 -0.68
N LEU A 102 -8.38 -7.10 -0.01
CA LEU A 102 -8.91 -8.33 -0.60
C LEU A 102 -10.41 -8.27 -0.83
N ASP A 103 -11.18 -7.67 0.07
CA ASP A 103 -12.63 -7.53 -0.04
C ASP A 103 -13.01 -6.56 -1.17
N GLU A 104 -12.39 -5.38 -1.23
CA GLU A 104 -12.68 -4.39 -2.29
C GLU A 104 -12.27 -4.92 -3.68
N ALA A 105 -11.11 -5.54 -3.80
CA ALA A 105 -10.71 -6.17 -5.06
C ALA A 105 -11.66 -7.32 -5.46
N ALA A 106 -12.13 -8.13 -4.49
CA ALA A 106 -13.10 -9.19 -4.76
C ALA A 106 -14.45 -8.65 -5.26
N GLU A 107 -14.89 -7.47 -4.78
CA GLU A 107 -16.11 -6.82 -5.28
C GLU A 107 -15.98 -6.44 -6.77
N VAL A 108 -14.83 -5.87 -7.18
CA VAL A 108 -14.58 -5.54 -8.58
C VAL A 108 -14.55 -6.81 -9.44
N ILE A 109 -13.82 -7.85 -8.98
CA ILE A 109 -13.70 -9.12 -9.71
C ILE A 109 -15.05 -9.80 -9.87
N ARG A 110 -15.89 -9.83 -8.82
CA ARG A 110 -17.25 -10.39 -8.89
C ARG A 110 -18.14 -9.67 -9.92
N ALA A 111 -18.07 -8.33 -9.93
CA ALA A 111 -18.81 -7.52 -10.92
C ALA A 111 -18.33 -7.80 -12.36
N LEU A 112 -17.01 -7.93 -12.59
CA LEU A 112 -16.45 -8.32 -13.88
C LEU A 112 -16.92 -9.72 -14.32
N GLU A 113 -16.94 -10.69 -13.40
CA GLU A 113 -17.36 -12.06 -13.70
C GLU A 113 -18.85 -12.16 -14.02
N ALA A 114 -19.66 -11.30 -13.41
CA ALA A 114 -21.09 -11.17 -13.71
C ALA A 114 -21.37 -10.40 -15.03
N GLY A 115 -20.33 -9.82 -15.67
CA GLY A 115 -20.52 -8.97 -16.85
C GLY A 115 -21.09 -7.58 -16.54
N GLU A 116 -21.08 -7.17 -15.27
CA GLU A 116 -21.61 -5.89 -14.77
C GLU A 116 -20.53 -4.79 -14.84
N THR A 117 -20.11 -4.40 -16.05
CA THR A 117 -18.98 -3.46 -16.25
C THR A 117 -19.20 -2.12 -15.55
N ALA A 118 -20.41 -1.57 -15.58
CA ALA A 118 -20.72 -0.32 -14.90
C ALA A 118 -20.52 -0.42 -13.37
N ARG A 119 -20.94 -1.53 -12.76
CA ARG A 119 -20.72 -1.81 -11.35
C ARG A 119 -19.23 -2.03 -11.05
N ALA A 120 -18.50 -2.72 -11.93
CA ALA A 120 -17.06 -2.92 -11.77
C ALA A 120 -16.30 -1.59 -11.76
N ARG A 121 -16.66 -0.61 -12.63
CA ARG A 121 -16.10 0.76 -12.63
C ARG A 121 -16.34 1.48 -11.30
N LEU A 122 -17.56 1.46 -10.79
CA LEU A 122 -17.92 2.08 -9.50
C LEU A 122 -17.15 1.47 -8.32
N ARG A 123 -16.97 0.14 -8.32
CA ARG A 123 -16.20 -0.53 -7.28
C ARG A 123 -14.70 -0.23 -7.42
N LEU A 124 -14.18 -0.21 -8.64
CA LEU A 124 -12.79 0.11 -8.92
C LEU A 124 -12.43 1.54 -8.46
N ALA A 125 -13.31 2.53 -8.69
CA ALA A 125 -13.10 3.91 -8.26
C ALA A 125 -12.86 4.07 -6.75
N ARG A 126 -13.20 3.08 -5.93
CA ARG A 126 -12.92 3.10 -4.49
C ARG A 126 -11.47 2.76 -4.13
N ILE A 127 -10.75 2.11 -5.04
CA ILE A 127 -9.40 1.56 -4.77
C ILE A 127 -8.32 2.08 -5.72
N VAL A 128 -8.70 2.92 -6.70
CA VAL A 128 -7.74 3.56 -7.62
C VAL A 128 -7.93 5.07 -7.63
N GLY A 129 -6.84 5.80 -7.88
CA GLY A 129 -6.89 7.27 -8.02
C GLY A 129 -7.14 7.75 -9.45
N ARG A 130 -7.21 6.85 -10.45
CA ARG A 130 -7.43 7.18 -11.85
C ARG A 130 -8.91 7.25 -12.21
N ASP A 131 -9.24 7.93 -13.32
CA ASP A 131 -10.58 7.97 -13.87
C ASP A 131 -11.03 6.57 -14.31
N THR A 132 -12.25 6.15 -13.92
CA THR A 132 -12.74 4.78 -14.17
C THR A 132 -13.93 4.70 -15.10
N ASP A 133 -14.58 5.83 -15.42
CA ASP A 133 -15.90 5.88 -16.06
C ASP A 133 -15.94 5.28 -17.47
N GLU A 134 -14.82 5.34 -18.20
CA GLU A 134 -14.72 4.85 -19.59
C GLU A 134 -13.95 3.54 -19.73
N LEU A 135 -13.38 2.97 -18.65
CA LEU A 135 -12.53 1.79 -18.72
C LEU A 135 -13.30 0.57 -19.24
N ASP A 136 -12.72 -0.16 -20.19
CA ASP A 136 -13.21 -1.46 -20.61
C ASP A 136 -12.87 -2.57 -19.60
N GLU A 137 -13.35 -3.81 -19.85
CA GLU A 137 -13.09 -4.94 -18.94
C GLU A 137 -11.61 -5.30 -18.81
N GLY A 138 -10.83 -5.13 -19.87
CA GLY A 138 -9.38 -5.36 -19.86
C GLY A 138 -8.66 -4.33 -19.02
N GLU A 139 -9.02 -3.07 -19.18
CA GLU A 139 -8.49 -1.94 -18.41
C GLU A 139 -8.87 -2.02 -16.91
N ILE A 140 -10.11 -2.40 -16.60
CA ILE A 140 -10.54 -2.66 -15.22
C ILE A 140 -9.73 -3.82 -14.63
N SER A 141 -9.56 -4.91 -15.39
CA SER A 141 -8.76 -6.06 -14.95
C SER A 141 -7.30 -5.67 -14.70
N ARG A 142 -6.72 -4.83 -15.57
CA ARG A 142 -5.37 -4.28 -15.41
C ARG A 142 -5.27 -3.45 -14.14
N ALA A 143 -6.20 -2.52 -13.93
CA ALA A 143 -6.23 -1.67 -12.76
C ALA A 143 -6.30 -2.47 -11.45
N VAL A 144 -7.13 -3.49 -11.38
CA VAL A 144 -7.22 -4.39 -10.21
C VAL A 144 -5.89 -5.11 -9.96
N VAL A 145 -5.24 -5.62 -11.01
CA VAL A 145 -3.97 -6.34 -10.87
C VAL A 145 -2.86 -5.42 -10.37
N GLU A 146 -2.75 -4.21 -10.92
CA GLU A 146 -1.79 -3.18 -10.52
C GLU A 146 -2.02 -2.77 -9.05
N THR A 147 -3.27 -2.42 -8.70
CA THR A 147 -3.62 -2.03 -7.32
C THR A 147 -3.35 -3.14 -6.31
N LEU A 148 -3.68 -4.40 -6.64
CA LEU A 148 -3.38 -5.54 -5.77
C LEU A 148 -1.87 -5.71 -5.55
N ALA A 149 -1.05 -5.51 -6.58
CA ALA A 149 0.41 -5.62 -6.46
C ALA A 149 0.99 -4.48 -5.60
N GLU A 150 0.63 -3.24 -5.88
CA GLU A 150 1.09 -2.05 -5.15
C GLU A 150 0.63 -2.08 -3.69
N SER A 151 -0.65 -2.33 -3.45
CA SER A 151 -1.21 -2.36 -2.10
C SER A 151 -0.75 -3.56 -1.26
N LEU A 152 -0.29 -4.67 -1.87
CA LEU A 152 0.41 -5.71 -1.13
C LEU A 152 1.66 -5.14 -0.45
N SER A 153 2.45 -4.31 -1.16
CA SER A 153 3.60 -3.64 -0.56
C SER A 153 3.17 -2.65 0.51
N ASP A 154 2.35 -1.68 0.15
CA ASP A 154 2.10 -0.48 0.95
C ASP A 154 1.09 -0.69 2.07
N GLY A 155 0.13 -1.58 1.85
CA GLY A 155 -0.95 -1.88 2.79
C GLY A 155 -0.68 -3.07 3.70
N ILE A 156 0.27 -3.96 3.34
CA ILE A 156 0.46 -5.22 4.08
C ILE A 156 1.92 -5.45 4.45
N VAL A 157 2.82 -5.59 3.45
CA VAL A 157 4.20 -6.03 3.71
C VAL A 157 5.02 -4.95 4.40
N ALA A 158 4.93 -3.69 3.97
CA ALA A 158 5.63 -2.59 4.62
C ALA A 158 5.14 -2.35 6.05
N PRO A 159 3.83 -2.27 6.34
CA PRO A 159 3.35 -2.24 7.73
C PRO A 159 3.86 -3.41 8.58
N LEU A 160 3.79 -4.65 8.09
CA LEU A 160 4.31 -5.82 8.79
C LEU A 160 5.82 -5.71 9.07
N PHE A 161 6.59 -5.23 8.09
CA PHE A 161 8.02 -4.98 8.23
C PHE A 161 8.30 -3.95 9.34
N TYR A 162 7.62 -2.81 9.32
CA TYR A 162 7.81 -1.74 10.32
C TYR A 162 7.31 -2.14 11.71
N LEU A 163 6.22 -2.91 11.80
CA LEU A 163 5.77 -3.52 13.05
C LEU A 163 6.83 -4.48 13.62
N ALA A 164 7.46 -5.29 12.77
CA ALA A 164 8.48 -6.24 13.22
C ALA A 164 9.77 -5.56 13.70
N ILE A 165 10.22 -4.48 13.06
CA ILE A 165 11.50 -3.82 13.40
C ILE A 165 11.39 -2.73 14.45
N GLY A 166 10.28 -2.00 14.52
CA GLY A 166 10.13 -0.84 15.43
C GLY A 166 8.80 -0.80 16.19
N GLY A 167 7.95 -1.82 16.01
CA GLY A 167 6.63 -1.87 16.66
C GLY A 167 5.67 -0.81 16.14
N VAL A 168 4.59 -0.60 16.88
CA VAL A 168 3.51 0.33 16.50
C VAL A 168 3.99 1.75 16.22
N PRO A 169 4.89 2.37 17.01
CA PRO A 169 5.32 3.75 16.73
C PRO A 169 5.95 3.91 15.34
N LEU A 170 6.82 2.97 14.93
CA LEU A 170 7.48 3.05 13.62
C LEU A 170 6.50 2.71 12.48
N ALA A 171 5.58 1.77 12.68
CA ALA A 171 4.54 1.47 11.71
C ALA A 171 3.58 2.66 11.50
N MET A 172 3.24 3.39 12.56
CA MET A 172 2.43 4.61 12.47
C MET A 172 3.17 5.75 11.76
N ALA A 173 4.49 5.90 11.97
CA ALA A 173 5.30 6.82 11.19
C ALA A 173 5.28 6.45 9.69
N TYR A 174 5.45 5.17 9.37
CA TYR A 174 5.34 4.68 7.99
C TYR A 174 3.95 4.97 7.40
N LYS A 175 2.86 4.68 8.12
CA LYS A 175 1.50 4.99 7.63
C LYS A 175 1.30 6.48 7.39
N ALA A 176 1.92 7.33 8.22
CA ALA A 176 1.89 8.78 7.98
C ALA A 176 2.66 9.17 6.71
N VAL A 177 3.84 8.60 6.47
CA VAL A 177 4.62 8.83 5.24
C VAL A 177 3.82 8.38 4.01
N ASN A 178 3.27 7.18 4.02
CA ASN A 178 2.48 6.64 2.92
C ASN A 178 1.19 7.46 2.66
N THR A 179 0.50 7.93 3.73
CA THR A 179 -0.67 8.81 3.58
C THR A 179 -0.29 10.19 3.06
N LEU A 180 0.86 10.73 3.47
CA LEU A 180 1.40 11.99 2.94
C LEU A 180 1.67 11.89 1.44
N ASP A 181 2.33 10.82 0.99
CA ASP A 181 2.59 10.63 -0.43
C ASP A 181 1.30 10.53 -1.22
N SER A 182 0.35 9.70 -0.79
CA SER A 182 -0.94 9.54 -1.47
C SER A 182 -1.82 10.81 -1.47
N THR A 183 -1.57 11.76 -0.54
CA THR A 183 -2.36 13.00 -0.43
C THR A 183 -1.69 14.18 -1.16
N ILE A 184 -0.38 14.36 -0.99
CA ILE A 184 0.36 15.53 -1.47
C ILE A 184 1.61 15.18 -2.29
N GLY A 185 1.95 13.89 -2.48
CA GLY A 185 3.14 13.45 -3.21
C GLY A 185 3.03 13.52 -4.73
N HIS A 186 1.91 14.04 -5.26
CA HIS A 186 1.65 14.13 -6.69
C HIS A 186 2.62 15.07 -7.41
N LYS A 187 2.92 14.75 -8.69
CA LYS A 187 3.82 15.53 -9.54
C LYS A 187 3.10 16.65 -10.31
N ASP A 188 1.88 17.01 -9.91
CA ASP A 188 1.15 18.12 -10.50
C ASP A 188 1.73 19.48 -10.09
N GLU A 189 1.32 20.54 -10.78
CA GLU A 189 1.77 21.91 -10.52
C GLU A 189 1.53 22.35 -9.07
N ARG A 190 0.47 21.84 -8.46
CA ARG A 190 0.08 22.14 -7.09
C ARG A 190 1.08 21.58 -6.07
N TYR A 191 1.55 20.35 -6.24
CA TYR A 191 2.34 19.63 -5.24
C TYR A 191 3.81 19.43 -5.61
N PHE A 192 4.24 19.85 -6.80
CA PHE A 192 5.58 19.60 -7.32
C PHE A 192 6.72 19.94 -6.34
N TYR A 193 6.62 21.09 -5.66
CA TYR A 193 7.59 21.49 -4.64
C TYR A 193 7.14 21.10 -3.23
N PHE A 194 5.86 21.29 -2.92
CA PHE A 194 5.31 21.04 -1.58
C PHE A 194 5.31 19.57 -1.19
N GLY A 195 4.92 18.68 -2.09
CA GLY A 195 4.86 17.22 -1.86
C GLY A 195 6.19 16.49 -2.02
N LYS A 196 7.23 17.16 -2.55
CA LYS A 196 8.48 16.50 -2.94
C LYS A 196 9.17 15.72 -1.83
N VAL A 197 9.16 16.23 -0.60
CA VAL A 197 9.78 15.55 0.55
C VAL A 197 8.93 14.34 0.98
N ALA A 198 7.59 14.46 0.97
CA ALA A 198 6.69 13.35 1.24
C ALA A 198 6.92 12.18 0.28
N ALA A 199 6.95 12.46 -1.04
CA ALA A 199 7.22 11.46 -2.07
C ALA A 199 8.59 10.78 -1.89
N ARG A 200 9.64 11.55 -1.57
CA ARG A 200 10.98 10.98 -1.33
C ARG A 200 11.09 10.16 -0.04
N MET A 201 10.35 10.55 0.99
CA MET A 201 10.26 9.75 2.23
C MET A 201 9.56 8.42 1.96
N ASP A 202 8.49 8.42 1.18
CA ASP A 202 7.78 7.21 0.78
C ASP A 202 8.64 6.31 -0.11
N ASP A 203 9.32 6.88 -1.12
CA ASP A 203 10.29 6.17 -1.95
C ASP A 203 11.32 5.41 -1.09
N ALA A 204 11.88 6.07 -0.08
CA ALA A 204 12.88 5.48 0.81
C ALA A 204 12.27 4.45 1.77
N ALA A 205 11.08 4.72 2.33
CA ALA A 205 10.40 3.84 3.25
C ALA A 205 9.95 2.53 2.58
N ASN A 206 9.52 2.59 1.33
CA ASN A 206 9.07 1.42 0.58
C ASN A 206 10.19 0.68 -0.15
N TYR A 207 11.43 1.17 -0.15
CA TYR A 207 12.52 0.57 -0.92
C TYR A 207 12.75 -0.92 -0.62
N ILE A 208 12.87 -1.29 0.64
CA ILE A 208 13.03 -2.70 1.07
C ILE A 208 11.69 -3.45 0.99
N PRO A 209 10.57 -2.92 1.54
CA PRO A 209 9.29 -3.61 1.49
C PRO A 209 8.82 -3.99 0.08
N ALA A 210 9.00 -3.12 -0.91
CA ALA A 210 8.58 -3.40 -2.30
C ALA A 210 9.35 -4.60 -2.89
N ARG A 211 10.64 -4.69 -2.63
CA ARG A 211 11.46 -5.82 -3.09
C ARG A 211 11.13 -7.12 -2.37
N VAL A 212 10.85 -7.04 -1.08
CA VAL A 212 10.34 -8.18 -0.30
C VAL A 212 8.97 -8.62 -0.85
N SER A 213 8.09 -7.69 -1.17
CA SER A 213 6.77 -7.97 -1.75
C SER A 213 6.89 -8.65 -3.11
N ALA A 214 7.77 -8.18 -3.99
CA ALA A 214 8.04 -8.81 -5.28
C ALA A 214 8.55 -10.25 -5.12
N LEU A 215 9.44 -10.51 -4.16
CA LEU A 215 9.90 -11.86 -3.83
C LEU A 215 8.75 -12.73 -3.31
N LEU A 216 7.91 -12.20 -2.42
CA LEU A 216 6.75 -12.93 -1.87
C LEU A 216 5.73 -13.28 -2.95
N LEU A 217 5.49 -12.40 -3.94
CA LEU A 217 4.66 -12.70 -5.11
C LEU A 217 5.23 -13.88 -5.91
N CYS A 218 6.54 -13.87 -6.16
CA CYS A 218 7.20 -14.98 -6.85
C CYS A 218 7.11 -16.30 -6.06
N CYS A 219 7.29 -16.27 -4.73
CA CYS A 219 7.13 -17.45 -3.87
C CYS A 219 5.69 -17.96 -3.89
N ALA A 220 4.70 -17.08 -3.77
CA ALA A 220 3.27 -17.42 -3.81
C ALA A 220 2.86 -18.07 -5.14
N ALA A 221 3.49 -17.64 -6.25
CA ALA A 221 3.21 -18.18 -7.59
C ALA A 221 3.39 -19.70 -7.70
N GLY A 222 4.28 -20.29 -6.89
CA GLY A 222 4.50 -21.74 -6.87
C GLY A 222 3.26 -22.56 -6.45
N PHE A 223 2.28 -21.92 -5.84
CA PHE A 223 1.05 -22.55 -5.34
C PHE A 223 -0.20 -22.17 -6.14
N ILE A 224 -0.08 -21.32 -7.15
CA ILE A 224 -1.19 -20.79 -7.92
C ILE A 224 -1.18 -21.41 -9.33
N PRO A 225 -2.24 -22.09 -9.78
CA PRO A 225 -2.31 -22.62 -11.11
C PRO A 225 -2.12 -21.56 -12.19
N LEU A 226 -1.37 -21.89 -13.24
CA LEU A 226 -1.03 -20.99 -14.36
C LEU A 226 -0.18 -19.76 -13.98
N ALA A 227 0.27 -19.63 -12.73
CA ALA A 227 1.27 -18.65 -12.33
C ALA A 227 2.69 -19.24 -12.46
N SER A 228 3.71 -18.38 -12.50
CA SER A 228 5.09 -18.83 -12.68
C SER A 228 6.05 -17.96 -11.86
N ALA A 229 6.66 -18.56 -10.85
CA ALA A 229 7.71 -17.92 -10.04
C ALA A 229 8.93 -17.53 -10.89
N ARG A 230 9.39 -18.43 -11.79
CA ARG A 230 10.52 -18.16 -12.70
C ARG A 230 10.27 -16.95 -13.58
N ARG A 231 9.12 -16.91 -14.24
CA ARG A 231 8.72 -15.79 -15.10
C ARG A 231 8.56 -14.52 -14.29
N GLY A 232 7.97 -14.61 -13.08
CA GLY A 232 7.87 -13.50 -12.12
C GLY A 232 9.23 -12.86 -11.86
N GLY A 233 10.21 -13.65 -11.46
CA GLY A 233 11.57 -13.16 -11.20
C GLY A 233 12.27 -12.59 -12.44
N GLN A 234 12.10 -13.21 -13.61
CA GLN A 234 12.67 -12.71 -14.87
C GLN A 234 12.13 -11.34 -15.27
N ILE A 235 10.82 -11.15 -15.23
CA ILE A 235 10.19 -9.87 -15.59
C ILE A 235 10.48 -8.81 -14.51
N TRP A 236 10.44 -9.17 -13.24
CA TRP A 236 10.82 -8.27 -12.16
C TRP A 236 12.23 -7.68 -12.37
N LEU A 237 13.23 -8.53 -12.57
CA LEU A 237 14.62 -8.09 -12.74
C LEU A 237 14.85 -7.29 -14.03
N ARG A 238 14.04 -7.54 -15.08
CA ARG A 238 14.15 -6.85 -16.37
C ARG A 238 13.41 -5.52 -16.42
N ASP A 239 12.20 -5.49 -15.83
CA ASP A 239 11.24 -4.39 -16.03
C ASP A 239 10.98 -3.55 -14.76
N GLY A 240 11.38 -4.01 -13.57
CA GLY A 240 11.05 -3.35 -12.31
C GLY A 240 11.50 -1.90 -12.19
N ASP A 241 12.58 -1.52 -12.86
CA ASP A 241 13.13 -0.16 -12.81
C ASP A 241 12.59 0.74 -13.95
N LYS A 242 11.64 0.24 -14.78
CA LYS A 242 11.05 1.03 -15.87
C LYS A 242 9.92 1.95 -15.43
N HIS A 243 9.34 1.68 -14.29
CA HIS A 243 8.24 2.46 -13.75
C HIS A 243 8.74 3.76 -13.11
N ASP A 244 7.91 4.83 -13.15
CA ASP A 244 8.22 6.15 -12.55
C ASP A 244 8.43 6.09 -11.02
N SER A 245 7.72 5.20 -10.34
CA SER A 245 7.94 4.88 -8.93
C SER A 245 8.99 3.76 -8.82
N PRO A 246 10.06 3.96 -8.04
CA PRO A 246 11.12 2.96 -7.85
C PRO A 246 10.64 1.74 -7.03
N ASN A 247 9.43 1.78 -6.49
CA ASN A 247 8.83 0.77 -5.64
C ASN A 247 7.65 0.06 -6.30
N ALA A 248 6.67 0.79 -6.84
CA ALA A 248 5.52 0.22 -7.55
C ALA A 248 5.99 -0.67 -8.71
N GLY A 249 6.98 -0.22 -9.49
CA GLY A 249 7.53 -1.00 -10.59
C GLY A 249 8.07 -2.37 -10.19
N GLN A 250 8.63 -2.51 -8.98
CA GLN A 250 9.15 -3.80 -8.50
C GLN A 250 8.04 -4.84 -8.35
N VAL A 251 6.96 -4.45 -7.68
CA VAL A 251 5.84 -5.36 -7.38
C VAL A 251 4.96 -5.60 -8.61
N GLU A 252 4.73 -4.58 -9.41
CA GLU A 252 3.94 -4.71 -10.64
C GLU A 252 4.66 -5.56 -11.70
N ALA A 253 5.97 -5.35 -11.90
CA ALA A 253 6.74 -6.18 -12.83
C ALA A 253 6.79 -7.65 -12.38
N ALA A 254 6.96 -7.91 -11.06
CA ALA A 254 6.86 -9.26 -10.52
C ALA A 254 5.49 -9.87 -10.80
N MET A 255 4.40 -9.13 -10.54
CA MET A 255 3.03 -9.58 -10.78
C MET A 255 2.75 -9.82 -12.28
N ALA A 256 3.20 -8.91 -13.16
CA ALA A 256 3.10 -9.09 -14.62
C ALA A 256 3.73 -10.41 -15.06
N GLY A 257 4.95 -10.69 -14.59
CA GLY A 257 5.65 -11.94 -14.86
C GLY A 257 4.98 -13.17 -14.24
N VAL A 258 4.56 -13.08 -12.97
CA VAL A 258 3.84 -14.17 -12.28
C VAL A 258 2.62 -14.60 -13.05
N LEU A 259 1.80 -13.66 -13.49
CA LEU A 259 0.53 -13.93 -14.19
C LEU A 259 0.71 -14.16 -15.70
N GLY A 260 1.83 -13.72 -16.29
CA GLY A 260 2.04 -13.71 -17.74
C GLY A 260 1.10 -12.73 -18.44
N VAL A 261 1.05 -11.51 -17.95
CA VAL A 261 0.24 -10.41 -18.49
C VAL A 261 1.06 -9.14 -18.63
N ARG A 262 0.59 -8.24 -19.48
CA ARG A 262 1.16 -6.90 -19.65
C ARG A 262 0.46 -5.91 -18.73
N LEU A 263 1.23 -5.18 -17.91
CA LEU A 263 0.78 -4.08 -17.08
C LEU A 263 1.35 -2.75 -17.60
N GLY A 264 0.88 -1.63 -17.04
CA GLY A 264 1.24 -0.29 -17.53
C GLY A 264 0.44 0.13 -18.77
N GLY A 265 0.90 1.17 -19.45
CA GLY A 265 0.21 1.84 -20.56
C GLY A 265 -0.54 3.08 -20.11
N THR A 266 -1.52 3.53 -20.89
CA THR A 266 -2.23 4.79 -20.66
C THR A 266 -3.14 4.71 -19.44
N ASN A 267 -3.01 5.70 -18.54
CA ASN A 267 -3.92 5.96 -17.45
C ASN A 267 -4.46 7.39 -17.59
N ARG A 268 -5.70 7.64 -17.12
CA ARG A 268 -6.29 8.98 -17.12
C ARG A 268 -6.47 9.48 -15.69
N TYR A 269 -6.08 10.75 -15.46
CA TYR A 269 -6.25 11.45 -14.19
C TYR A 269 -6.82 12.83 -14.48
N ALA A 270 -8.00 13.15 -13.99
CA ALA A 270 -8.67 14.42 -14.26
C ALA A 270 -8.71 14.77 -15.78
N ASN A 271 -9.00 13.78 -16.62
CA ASN A 271 -8.99 13.83 -18.10
C ASN A 271 -7.62 13.99 -18.76
N GLU A 272 -6.52 14.01 -18.03
CA GLU A 272 -5.18 13.99 -18.61
C GLU A 272 -4.68 12.56 -18.78
N ALA A 273 -4.18 12.23 -19.97
CA ALA A 273 -3.62 10.91 -20.27
C ALA A 273 -2.14 10.88 -19.87
N ILE A 274 -1.76 9.96 -19.00
CA ILE A 274 -0.39 9.71 -18.56
C ILE A 274 0.02 8.33 -19.03
N GLU A 275 1.13 8.26 -19.78
CA GLU A 275 1.70 7.01 -20.24
C GLU A 275 2.66 6.44 -19.20
N SER A 276 2.40 5.20 -18.78
CA SER A 276 3.30 4.41 -17.92
C SER A 276 4.03 3.35 -18.75
N ALA A 277 5.25 3.03 -18.37
CA ALA A 277 6.03 1.99 -19.05
C ALA A 277 5.32 0.64 -19.02
N HIS A 278 5.37 -0.09 -20.14
CA HIS A 278 4.84 -1.45 -20.17
C HIS A 278 5.77 -2.44 -19.44
N LEU A 279 5.19 -3.17 -18.50
CA LEU A 279 5.82 -4.25 -17.75
C LEU A 279 5.32 -5.59 -18.31
N GLY A 280 6.23 -6.49 -18.71
CA GLY A 280 5.87 -7.73 -19.39
C GLY A 280 5.23 -7.49 -20.78
N LYS A 281 5.77 -6.58 -21.57
CA LYS A 281 5.22 -6.10 -22.85
C LYS A 281 4.89 -7.19 -23.87
N GLU A 282 5.55 -8.34 -23.81
CA GLU A 282 5.37 -9.51 -24.67
C GLU A 282 4.12 -10.33 -24.35
N TYR A 283 3.50 -10.09 -23.20
CA TYR A 283 2.30 -10.83 -22.77
C TYR A 283 1.01 -10.08 -23.15
N PRO A 284 -0.13 -10.80 -23.19
CA PRO A 284 -1.42 -10.18 -23.44
C PRO A 284 -1.85 -9.25 -22.29
N ALA A 285 -2.79 -8.36 -22.58
CA ALA A 285 -3.48 -7.60 -21.54
C ALA A 285 -4.19 -8.54 -20.56
N PRO A 286 -4.29 -8.19 -19.27
CA PRO A 286 -4.96 -9.02 -18.27
C PRO A 286 -6.48 -9.02 -18.51
N GLY A 287 -7.10 -10.18 -18.34
CA GLY A 287 -8.56 -10.34 -18.30
C GLY A 287 -9.02 -10.78 -16.91
N ARG A 288 -10.33 -11.06 -16.77
CA ARG A 288 -11.00 -11.46 -15.51
C ARG A 288 -10.27 -12.59 -14.76
N SER A 289 -9.78 -13.60 -15.49
CA SER A 289 -9.04 -14.73 -14.90
C SER A 289 -7.70 -14.33 -14.31
N ALA A 290 -7.02 -13.33 -14.89
CA ALA A 290 -5.78 -12.78 -14.37
C ALA A 290 -6.03 -11.99 -13.06
N ALA A 291 -7.09 -11.17 -13.01
CA ALA A 291 -7.48 -10.45 -11.80
C ALA A 291 -7.78 -11.43 -10.63
N ARG A 292 -8.51 -12.53 -10.89
CA ARG A 292 -8.75 -13.57 -9.89
C ARG A 292 -7.47 -14.27 -9.44
N ARG A 293 -6.54 -14.56 -10.34
CA ARG A 293 -5.22 -15.12 -9.96
C ARG A 293 -4.39 -14.14 -9.17
N ALA A 294 -4.40 -12.84 -9.53
CA ALA A 294 -3.74 -11.79 -8.75
C ALA A 294 -4.25 -11.76 -7.31
N TRP A 295 -5.56 -11.78 -7.12
CA TRP A 295 -6.16 -11.81 -5.79
C TRP A 295 -5.67 -13.00 -4.95
N LYS A 296 -5.66 -14.22 -5.52
CA LYS A 296 -5.14 -15.42 -4.85
C LYS A 296 -3.66 -15.31 -4.53
N THR A 297 -2.87 -14.78 -5.46
CA THR A 297 -1.43 -14.60 -5.28
C THR A 297 -1.14 -13.60 -4.15
N VAL A 298 -1.86 -12.49 -4.10
CA VAL A 298 -1.73 -11.48 -3.03
C VAL A 298 -2.17 -12.02 -1.69
N ALA A 299 -3.28 -12.74 -1.61
CA ALA A 299 -3.73 -13.37 -0.37
C ALA A 299 -2.67 -14.33 0.19
N LEU A 300 -2.05 -15.16 -0.65
CA LEU A 300 -0.99 -16.07 -0.23
C LEU A 300 0.31 -15.32 0.10
N ALA A 301 0.70 -14.32 -0.69
CA ALA A 301 1.89 -13.50 -0.43
C ALA A 301 1.77 -12.74 0.91
N SER A 302 0.56 -12.28 1.26
CA SER A 302 0.28 -11.65 2.56
C SER A 302 0.51 -12.61 3.72
N LEU A 303 0.07 -13.88 3.60
CA LEU A 303 0.33 -14.92 4.61
C LEU A 303 1.82 -15.23 4.74
N LEU A 304 2.54 -15.32 3.62
CA LEU A 304 4.00 -15.53 3.63
C LEU A 304 4.73 -14.32 4.26
N GLY A 305 4.30 -13.10 3.95
CA GLY A 305 4.81 -11.86 4.56
C GLY A 305 4.58 -11.82 6.07
N PHE A 306 3.39 -12.20 6.52
CA PHE A 306 3.10 -12.34 7.94
C PHE A 306 4.00 -13.38 8.62
N GLY A 307 4.19 -14.56 8.01
CA GLY A 307 5.11 -15.57 8.50
C GLY A 307 6.55 -15.06 8.63
N ALA A 308 7.04 -14.34 7.62
CA ALA A 308 8.37 -13.72 7.65
C ALA A 308 8.50 -12.68 8.78
N ALA A 309 7.49 -11.82 8.97
CA ALA A 309 7.47 -10.83 10.04
C ALA A 309 7.46 -11.48 11.43
N LEU A 310 6.71 -12.58 11.61
CA LEU A 310 6.74 -13.37 12.86
C LEU A 310 8.11 -13.95 13.16
N LEU A 311 8.79 -14.49 12.17
CA LEU A 311 10.16 -15.03 12.32
C LEU A 311 11.14 -13.91 12.71
N LEU A 312 11.02 -12.74 12.11
CA LEU A 312 11.86 -11.58 12.42
C LEU A 312 11.65 -11.10 13.86
N THR A 313 10.41 -11.05 14.33
CA THR A 313 10.10 -10.64 15.71
C THR A 313 10.60 -11.65 16.76
N ARG A 314 10.55 -12.96 16.48
CA ARG A 314 11.08 -14.01 17.37
C ARG A 314 12.59 -13.89 17.54
N ARG A 315 13.35 -13.79 16.43
CA ARG A 315 14.83 -13.64 16.48
C ARG A 315 15.29 -12.44 17.29
N ARG A 316 14.54 -11.33 17.27
CA ARG A 316 14.85 -10.13 18.07
C ARG A 316 14.52 -10.26 19.55
N LYS A 317 13.69 -11.22 19.94
CA LYS A 317 13.41 -11.52 21.36
C LYS A 317 14.49 -12.40 21.98
N ASP A 318 15.14 -13.22 21.15
CA ASP A 318 16.18 -14.18 21.57
C ASP A 318 17.60 -13.56 21.50
N ALA A 319 17.79 -12.41 20.86
CA ALA A 319 19.04 -11.63 20.77
C ALA A 319 19.08 -10.50 21.80
#